data_b5db951869dac5c2a94521dc8549a7b4
#
_entry.id   b5db951869dac5c2a94521dc8549a7b4
#
_cell.length_a   1.000
_cell.length_b   1.000
_cell.length_c   1.000
_cell.angle_alpha   90.00
_cell.angle_beta   90.00
_cell.angle_gamma   90.00
#
_symmetry.space_group_name_H-M   'P 1'
#
loop_
_entity.id
_entity.type
_entity.pdbx_description
1 polymer ?
#
loop_
_entity_poly.entity_id
_entity_poly.type
_entity_poly.pdbx_seq_one_letter_code
_entity_poly.pdbx_strand_id
1 'polypeptide(L)'
;MNSIDKSQEENESNYWNWNGFKIFWSVKGEDNTHPIILLHGFGASSKHWRNNSSYFAQKGYSVYSIDLIGFGKSAQPGIRDIGKLDNGVWCNQVSDFIKQVIRPKTSKKIILIGNSLGSLVALTCAVYLKNEILSAVSYTHLTLPTICSV
;
A
#
# COMPACT_ATOMS: atom_id res chain seq x y z
N MET A 1 -35.71 18.94 -1.06
CA MET A 1 -34.53 18.56 -0.28
C MET A 1 -33.61 17.79 -1.23
N ASN A 2 -32.60 18.45 -1.72
CA ASN A 2 -31.64 17.84 -2.67
C ASN A 2 -30.65 17.02 -1.89
N SER A 3 -30.66 15.71 -2.13
CA SER A 3 -29.58 14.81 -1.74
C SER A 3 -28.36 15.15 -2.60
N ILE A 4 -27.40 15.86 -2.02
CA ILE A 4 -26.10 16.11 -2.65
C ILE A 4 -25.39 14.76 -2.71
N ASP A 5 -25.18 14.33 -3.92
CA ASP A 5 -24.41 13.15 -4.28
C ASP A 5 -22.95 13.33 -3.79
N LYS A 6 -22.58 12.58 -2.74
CA LYS A 6 -21.23 12.58 -2.15
C LYS A 6 -20.20 11.82 -2.96
N SER A 7 -20.44 11.60 -4.25
CA SER A 7 -19.58 10.77 -5.12
C SER A 7 -18.54 11.54 -5.94
N GLN A 8 -18.36 12.85 -5.74
CA GLN A 8 -17.50 13.68 -6.61
C GLN A 8 -16.50 14.60 -5.90
N GLU A 9 -15.93 14.19 -4.77
CA GLU A 9 -14.70 14.84 -4.29
C GLU A 9 -13.57 13.79 -4.14
N GLU A 10 -13.17 13.18 -5.26
CA GLU A 10 -11.84 12.59 -5.35
C GLU A 10 -10.86 13.74 -5.57
N ASN A 11 -10.46 14.37 -4.48
CA ASN A 11 -9.50 15.47 -4.45
C ASN A 11 -8.19 15.06 -5.12
N GLU A 12 -7.57 15.98 -5.88
CA GLU A 12 -6.19 15.86 -6.40
C GLU A 12 -5.18 15.53 -5.28
N SER A 13 -5.53 15.76 -4.02
CA SER A 13 -4.74 15.44 -2.83
C SER A 13 -4.45 13.93 -2.63
N ASN A 14 -5.16 13.03 -3.31
CA ASN A 14 -4.98 11.58 -3.19
C ASN A 14 -3.97 11.01 -4.21
N TYR A 15 -3.26 11.86 -4.92
CA TYR A 15 -2.24 11.45 -5.87
C TYR A 15 -0.86 11.95 -5.45
N TRP A 16 0.11 11.07 -5.59
CA TRP A 16 1.52 11.36 -5.38
C TRP A 16 2.28 11.17 -6.70
N ASN A 17 3.16 12.11 -7.04
CA ASN A 17 4.02 11.99 -8.21
C ASN A 17 5.27 11.17 -7.83
N TRP A 18 5.37 9.98 -8.39
CA TRP A 18 6.53 9.11 -8.25
C TRP A 18 7.25 8.97 -9.59
N ASN A 19 8.41 9.60 -9.72
CA ASN A 19 9.21 9.58 -10.96
C ASN A 19 8.42 9.96 -12.23
N GLY A 20 7.51 10.92 -12.13
CA GLY A 20 6.65 11.34 -13.23
C GLY A 20 5.34 10.55 -13.37
N PHE A 21 5.15 9.51 -12.59
CA PHE A 21 3.91 8.71 -12.59
C PHE A 21 2.96 9.13 -11.48
N LYS A 22 1.69 9.32 -11.81
CA LYS A 22 0.63 9.55 -10.82
C LYS A 22 0.32 8.26 -10.07
N ILE A 23 0.51 8.26 -8.77
CA ILE A 23 0.23 7.14 -7.88
C ILE A 23 -0.93 7.49 -6.97
N PHE A 24 -1.98 6.69 -7.01
CA PHE A 24 -3.13 6.85 -6.13
C PHE A 24 -2.86 6.24 -4.77
N TRP A 25 -3.25 6.95 -3.73
CA TRP A 25 -3.20 6.48 -2.35
C TRP A 25 -4.32 7.12 -1.52
N SER A 26 -4.61 6.53 -0.40
CA SER A 26 -5.56 7.08 0.58
C SER A 26 -5.05 6.84 1.99
N VAL A 27 -5.54 7.65 2.93
CA VAL A 27 -5.22 7.50 4.36
C VAL A 27 -6.50 7.54 5.18
N LYS A 28 -6.56 6.71 6.22
CA LYS A 28 -7.57 6.78 7.29
C LYS A 28 -6.87 6.86 8.63
N GLY A 29 -7.43 7.67 9.55
CA GLY A 29 -6.80 7.93 10.84
C GLY A 29 -5.50 8.71 10.69
N GLU A 30 -5.46 9.74 9.84
CA GLU A 30 -4.24 10.50 9.52
C GLU A 30 -3.58 11.11 10.75
N ASP A 31 -4.35 11.51 11.75
CA ASP A 31 -3.84 12.08 13.00
C ASP A 31 -3.29 11.04 14.00
N ASN A 32 -3.45 9.77 13.71
CA ASN A 32 -2.90 8.69 14.52
C ASN A 32 -1.38 8.56 14.27
N THR A 33 -0.67 7.97 15.23
CA THR A 33 0.81 8.03 15.22
C THR A 33 1.50 6.78 14.68
N HIS A 34 0.80 5.64 14.60
CA HIS A 34 1.41 4.36 14.20
C HIS A 34 1.02 4.03 12.76
N PRO A 35 1.95 4.14 11.80
CA PRO A 35 1.64 3.95 10.39
C PRO A 35 1.53 2.48 10.00
N ILE A 36 0.49 2.17 9.24
CA ILE A 36 0.31 0.91 8.52
C ILE A 36 0.25 1.23 7.02
N ILE A 37 0.91 0.44 6.19
CA ILE A 37 0.72 0.45 4.73
C ILE A 37 0.06 -0.86 4.32
N LEU A 38 -1.03 -0.75 3.59
CA LEU A 38 -1.78 -1.87 3.02
C LEU A 38 -1.44 -2.03 1.54
N LEU A 39 -0.95 -3.20 1.16
CA LEU A 39 -0.49 -3.54 -0.19
C LEU A 39 -1.39 -4.61 -0.79
N HIS A 40 -2.09 -4.25 -1.87
CA HIS A 40 -3.05 -5.14 -2.55
C HIS A 40 -2.37 -6.21 -3.40
N GLY A 41 -3.14 -7.20 -3.83
CA GLY A 41 -2.70 -8.29 -4.70
C GLY A 41 -2.71 -7.92 -6.19
N PHE A 42 -2.23 -8.83 -7.02
CA PHE A 42 -2.23 -8.71 -8.47
C PHE A 42 -3.66 -8.50 -9.00
N GLY A 43 -3.82 -7.54 -9.91
CA GLY A 43 -5.12 -7.21 -10.50
C GLY A 43 -6.13 -6.56 -9.55
N ALA A 44 -5.75 -6.28 -8.31
CA ALA A 44 -6.58 -5.61 -7.33
C ALA A 44 -6.22 -4.10 -7.22
N SER A 45 -6.71 -3.45 -6.19
CA SER A 45 -6.42 -2.06 -5.84
C SER A 45 -6.58 -1.84 -4.34
N SER A 46 -6.30 -0.63 -3.87
CA SER A 46 -6.52 -0.21 -2.48
C SER A 46 -7.96 -0.44 -1.99
N LYS A 47 -8.94 -0.52 -2.89
CA LYS A 47 -10.34 -0.85 -2.56
C LYS A 47 -10.50 -2.23 -1.88
N HIS A 48 -9.57 -3.14 -2.09
CA HIS A 48 -9.52 -4.43 -1.39
C HIS A 48 -9.56 -4.24 0.14
N TRP A 49 -8.91 -3.20 0.62
CA TRP A 49 -8.71 -2.92 2.04
C TRP A 49 -9.76 -2.03 2.70
N ARG A 50 -10.85 -1.69 2.00
CA ARG A 50 -11.85 -0.71 2.45
C ARG A 50 -12.39 -0.93 3.87
N ASN A 51 -12.58 -2.18 4.28
CA ASN A 51 -13.07 -2.52 5.62
C ASN A 51 -11.92 -2.57 6.64
N ASN A 52 -10.79 -3.17 6.26
CA ASN A 52 -9.62 -3.29 7.12
C ASN A 52 -9.03 -1.92 7.47
N SER A 53 -8.95 -0.99 6.50
CA SER A 53 -8.43 0.35 6.73
C SER A 53 -9.25 1.11 7.77
N SER A 54 -10.58 1.02 7.71
CA SER A 54 -11.46 1.63 8.71
C SER A 54 -11.30 1.01 10.10
N TYR A 55 -11.20 -0.32 10.16
CA TYR A 55 -11.01 -1.03 11.42
C TYR A 55 -9.69 -0.63 12.11
N PHE A 56 -8.58 -0.66 11.39
CA PHE A 56 -7.28 -0.28 11.96
C PHE A 56 -7.22 1.20 12.36
N ALA A 57 -7.85 2.09 11.58
CA ALA A 57 -7.93 3.50 11.93
C ALA A 57 -8.66 3.71 13.27
N GLN A 58 -9.77 3.00 13.51
CA GLN A 58 -10.50 3.00 14.78
C GLN A 58 -9.67 2.46 15.94
N LYS A 59 -8.65 1.64 15.66
CA LYS A 59 -7.71 1.09 16.66
C LYS A 59 -6.49 1.99 16.90
N GLY A 60 -6.46 3.20 16.33
CA GLY A 60 -5.42 4.18 16.59
C GLY A 60 -4.23 4.13 15.63
N TYR A 61 -4.39 3.54 14.45
CA TYR A 61 -3.37 3.51 13.40
C TYR A 61 -3.64 4.54 12.31
N SER A 62 -2.59 5.14 11.76
CA SER A 62 -2.67 5.84 10.48
C SER A 62 -2.52 4.84 9.36
N VAL A 63 -3.57 4.61 8.58
CA VAL A 63 -3.65 3.51 7.63
C VAL A 63 -3.58 4.03 6.21
N TYR A 64 -2.47 3.79 5.56
CA TYR A 64 -2.20 4.16 4.18
C TYR A 64 -2.51 2.99 3.26
N SER A 65 -3.31 3.21 2.24
CA SER A 65 -3.60 2.24 1.18
C SER A 65 -3.12 2.82 -0.14
N ILE A 66 -2.24 2.10 -0.84
CA ILE A 66 -1.62 2.55 -2.09
C ILE A 66 -2.03 1.64 -3.24
N ASP A 67 -2.34 2.22 -4.39
CA ASP A 67 -2.43 1.47 -5.63
C ASP A 67 -1.02 1.33 -6.21
N LEU A 68 -0.51 0.11 -6.25
CA LEU A 68 0.80 -0.17 -6.83
C LEU A 68 0.81 0.22 -8.32
N ILE A 69 1.93 0.78 -8.80
CA ILE A 69 2.06 1.16 -10.21
C ILE A 69 1.72 -0.03 -11.12
N GLY A 70 0.93 0.22 -12.15
CA GLY A 70 0.38 -0.80 -13.04
C GLY A 70 -1.02 -1.28 -12.63
N PHE A 71 -1.57 -0.80 -11.50
CA PHE A 71 -2.87 -1.24 -10.97
C PHE A 71 -3.76 -0.10 -10.52
N GLY A 72 -5.05 -0.38 -10.42
CA GLY A 72 -6.06 0.52 -9.87
C GLY A 72 -6.11 1.88 -10.57
N LYS A 73 -6.07 2.93 -9.78
CA LYS A 73 -6.06 4.32 -10.25
C LYS A 73 -4.65 4.90 -10.45
N SER A 74 -3.62 4.13 -10.11
CA SER A 74 -2.23 4.51 -10.38
C SER A 74 -1.91 4.39 -11.86
N ALA A 75 -0.86 5.11 -12.29
CA ALA A 75 -0.38 5.04 -13.66
C ALA A 75 -0.12 3.60 -14.11
N GLN A 76 -0.43 3.33 -15.38
CA GLN A 76 -0.23 2.04 -16.02
C GLN A 76 0.77 2.20 -17.19
N PRO A 77 2.06 2.41 -16.88
CA PRO A 77 3.07 2.67 -17.88
C PRO A 77 3.31 1.44 -18.76
N GLY A 78 3.65 1.70 -20.01
CA GLY A 78 4.13 0.66 -20.91
C GLY A 78 5.54 0.20 -20.54
N ILE A 79 5.94 -0.94 -21.11
CA ILE A 79 7.29 -1.50 -20.90
C ILE A 79 8.41 -0.55 -21.32
N ARG A 80 8.12 0.35 -22.27
CA ARG A 80 9.08 1.36 -22.75
C ARG A 80 9.30 2.50 -21.76
N ASP A 81 8.34 2.73 -20.87
CA ASP A 81 8.36 3.87 -19.95
C ASP A 81 9.06 3.55 -18.62
N ILE A 82 8.90 2.32 -18.13
CA ILE A 82 9.41 1.92 -16.82
C ILE A 82 10.15 0.57 -16.86
N GLY A 83 10.18 -0.09 -18.02
CA GLY A 83 10.69 -1.44 -18.14
C GLY A 83 9.69 -2.48 -17.63
N LYS A 84 10.20 -3.60 -17.17
CA LYS A 84 9.36 -4.67 -16.62
C LYS A 84 8.90 -4.30 -15.21
N LEU A 85 7.60 -4.36 -14.97
CA LEU A 85 7.06 -4.28 -13.63
C LEU A 85 7.39 -5.57 -12.87
N ASP A 86 8.20 -5.44 -11.85
CA ASP A 86 8.61 -6.55 -10.99
C ASP A 86 8.61 -6.13 -9.52
N ASN A 87 8.92 -7.07 -8.66
CA ASN A 87 8.93 -6.85 -7.22
C ASN A 87 9.90 -5.74 -6.77
N GLY A 88 11.01 -5.55 -7.48
CA GLY A 88 11.96 -4.47 -7.19
C GLY A 88 11.37 -3.09 -7.44
N VAL A 89 10.62 -2.93 -8.54
CA VAL A 89 9.92 -1.68 -8.87
C VAL A 89 8.90 -1.33 -7.78
N TRP A 90 8.07 -2.28 -7.36
CA TRP A 90 7.07 -2.04 -6.30
C TRP A 90 7.72 -1.80 -4.94
N CYS A 91 8.79 -2.49 -4.60
CA CYS A 91 9.54 -2.24 -3.38
C CYS A 91 10.14 -0.82 -3.37
N ASN A 92 10.71 -0.35 -4.48
CA ASN A 92 11.21 1.01 -4.62
C ASN A 92 10.08 2.04 -4.48
N GLN A 93 8.92 1.78 -5.09
CA GLN A 93 7.74 2.63 -4.93
C GLN A 93 7.33 2.77 -3.46
N VAL A 94 7.24 1.66 -2.73
CA VAL A 94 6.90 1.66 -1.29
C VAL A 94 7.97 2.40 -0.48
N SER A 95 9.24 2.17 -0.77
CA SER A 95 10.36 2.86 -0.10
C SER A 95 10.28 4.37 -0.27
N ASP A 96 10.03 4.84 -1.48
CA ASP A 96 9.93 6.26 -1.78
C ASP A 96 8.64 6.88 -1.20
N PHE A 97 7.54 6.14 -1.20
CA PHE A 97 6.31 6.55 -0.52
C PHE A 97 6.53 6.75 0.98
N ILE A 98 7.23 5.84 1.63
CA ILE A 98 7.61 5.98 3.04
C ILE A 98 8.40 7.27 3.25
N LYS A 99 9.43 7.50 2.46
CA LYS A 99 10.32 8.66 2.61
C LYS A 99 9.62 10.00 2.32
N GLN A 100 8.80 10.04 1.28
CA GLN A 100 8.23 11.29 0.76
C GLN A 100 6.87 11.63 1.36
N VAL A 101 6.05 10.64 1.71
CA VAL A 101 4.68 10.86 2.20
C VAL A 101 4.55 10.62 3.69
N ILE A 102 5.16 9.57 4.23
CA ILE A 102 4.96 9.18 5.63
C ILE A 102 5.97 9.84 6.55
N ARG A 103 7.26 9.85 6.21
CA ARG A 103 8.33 10.39 7.07
C ARG A 103 8.17 11.87 7.45
N PRO A 104 7.61 12.75 6.61
CA PRO A 104 7.32 14.11 7.06
C PRO A 104 6.32 14.20 8.21
N LYS A 105 5.51 13.17 8.43
CA LYS A 105 4.44 13.12 9.44
C LYS A 105 4.84 12.36 10.71
N THR A 106 5.70 11.33 10.61
CA THR A 106 6.08 10.48 11.74
C THR A 106 7.42 9.80 11.55
N SER A 107 8.18 9.68 12.64
CA SER A 107 9.41 8.88 12.71
C SER A 107 9.18 7.42 13.14
N LYS A 108 7.95 7.05 13.44
CA LYS A 108 7.61 5.70 13.89
C LYS A 108 7.85 4.67 12.80
N LYS A 109 8.27 3.47 13.19
CA LYS A 109 8.43 2.34 12.27
C LYS A 109 7.06 1.90 11.73
N ILE A 110 7.07 1.38 10.53
CA ILE A 110 5.88 1.07 9.73
C ILE A 110 5.55 -0.40 9.81
N ILE A 111 4.27 -0.71 9.89
CA ILE A 111 3.74 -2.06 9.70
C ILE A 111 3.30 -2.18 8.24
N LEU A 112 3.79 -3.20 7.54
CA LEU A 112 3.33 -3.54 6.21
C LEU A 112 2.36 -4.71 6.29
N ILE A 113 1.22 -4.60 5.61
CA ILE A 113 0.26 -5.70 5.47
C ILE A 113 0.01 -5.91 3.99
N GLY A 114 0.35 -7.08 3.48
CA GLY A 114 0.23 -7.40 2.07
C GLY A 114 -0.66 -8.61 1.82
N ASN A 115 -1.31 -8.62 0.66
CA ASN A 115 -2.07 -9.76 0.15
C ASN A 115 -1.50 -10.23 -1.18
N SER A 116 -1.20 -11.52 -1.33
CA SER A 116 -0.68 -12.12 -2.57
C SER A 116 0.58 -11.39 -3.06
N LEU A 117 0.54 -10.72 -4.21
CA LEU A 117 1.63 -9.87 -4.71
C LEU A 117 2.08 -8.85 -3.66
N GLY A 118 1.13 -8.20 -2.99
CA GLY A 118 1.43 -7.25 -1.91
C GLY A 118 2.18 -7.88 -0.74
N SER A 119 1.96 -9.17 -0.48
CA SER A 119 2.74 -9.92 0.52
C SER A 119 4.20 -10.05 0.11
N LEU A 120 4.46 -10.37 -1.15
CA LEU A 120 5.83 -10.47 -1.67
C LEU A 120 6.54 -9.11 -1.57
N VAL A 121 5.86 -8.03 -1.94
CA VAL A 121 6.38 -6.67 -1.82
C VAL A 121 6.64 -6.32 -0.35
N ALA A 122 5.72 -6.62 0.56
CA ALA A 122 5.88 -6.37 2.00
C ALA A 122 7.10 -7.09 2.59
N LEU A 123 7.26 -8.38 2.28
CA LEU A 123 8.39 -9.18 2.75
C LEU A 123 9.72 -8.67 2.18
N THR A 124 9.75 -8.31 0.90
CA THR A 124 10.94 -7.72 0.27
C THR A 124 11.31 -6.39 0.92
N CYS A 125 10.33 -5.50 1.14
CA CYS A 125 10.55 -4.25 1.84
C CYS A 125 11.06 -4.46 3.27
N ALA A 126 10.55 -5.45 3.99
CA ALA A 126 11.01 -5.75 5.35
C ALA A 126 12.49 -6.13 5.40
N VAL A 127 12.99 -6.81 4.36
CA VAL A 127 14.41 -7.16 4.25
C VAL A 127 15.27 -5.93 3.93
N TYR A 128 14.89 -5.15 2.92
CA TYR A 128 15.70 -4.02 2.45
C TYR A 128 15.53 -2.76 3.30
N LEU A 129 14.39 -2.58 3.95
CA LEU A 129 14.05 -1.41 4.75
C LEU A 129 13.92 -1.73 6.25
N LYS A 130 14.72 -2.65 6.74
CA LYS A 130 14.65 -3.17 8.12
C LYS A 130 14.69 -2.09 9.22
N ASN A 131 15.29 -0.95 8.94
CA ASN A 131 15.33 0.17 9.89
C ASN A 131 14.02 0.96 9.91
N GLU A 132 13.23 0.91 8.84
CA GLU A 132 11.96 1.61 8.64
C GLU A 132 10.76 0.75 9.02
N ILE A 133 10.89 -0.58 8.84
CA ILE A 133 9.79 -1.52 9.01
C ILE A 133 9.84 -2.15 10.40
N LEU A 134 8.69 -2.10 11.10
CA LEU A 134 8.50 -2.78 12.38
C LEU A 134 8.11 -4.25 12.18
N SER A 135 7.17 -4.49 11.26
CA SER A 135 6.62 -5.81 10.97
C SER A 135 6.06 -5.88 9.56
N ALA A 136 6.11 -7.05 8.96
CA ALA A 136 5.44 -7.36 7.70
C ALA A 136 4.49 -8.54 7.92
N VAL A 137 3.21 -8.33 7.62
CA VAL A 137 2.16 -9.34 7.70
C VAL A 137 1.80 -9.76 6.28
N SER A 138 1.93 -11.05 6.02
CA SER A 138 1.59 -11.66 4.74
C SER A 138 0.27 -12.39 4.84
N TYR A 139 -0.68 -12.02 3.99
CA TYR A 139 -1.92 -12.74 3.82
C TYR A 139 -1.95 -13.37 2.43
N THR A 140 -1.89 -14.69 2.38
CA THR A 140 -1.93 -15.43 1.12
C THR A 140 -2.97 -16.55 1.22
N HIS A 141 -3.70 -16.78 0.12
CA HIS A 141 -4.58 -17.95 -0.03
C HIS A 141 -3.79 -19.21 -0.47
N LEU A 142 -2.47 -19.17 -0.43
CA LEU A 142 -1.65 -20.34 -0.69
C LEU A 142 -1.87 -21.33 0.47
N THR A 143 -2.69 -22.32 0.24
CA THR A 143 -2.64 -23.54 1.01
C THR A 143 -1.27 -24.17 0.75
N LEU A 144 -0.36 -24.01 1.70
CA LEU A 144 0.84 -24.83 1.71
C LEU A 144 0.37 -26.28 1.79
N PRO A 145 0.86 -27.20 0.92
CA PRO A 145 0.56 -28.60 1.08
C PRO A 145 1.02 -28.98 2.49
N THR A 146 0.08 -29.50 3.28
CA THR A 146 0.42 -30.04 4.60
C THR A 146 1.30 -31.23 4.35
N ILE A 147 2.62 -31.09 4.55
CA ILE A 147 3.53 -32.24 4.59
C ILE A 147 3.22 -32.89 5.93
N CYS A 148 2.36 -33.92 5.91
CA CYS A 148 2.27 -34.84 7.00
C CYS A 148 3.61 -35.55 7.10
N SER A 149 4.43 -35.15 8.04
CA SER A 149 5.55 -35.96 8.48
C SER A 149 4.98 -37.16 9.20
N VAL A 150 5.27 -38.33 8.67
CA VAL A 150 5.04 -39.64 9.30
C VAL A 150 5.95 -39.77 10.50
#